data_8d91db4eaf61cd3a48455ef85e620f61
#
_entry.id   8d91db4eaf61cd3a48455ef85e620f61
#
_cell.length_a   1.000
_cell.length_b   1.000
_cell.length_c   1.000
_cell.angle_alpha   90.00
_cell.angle_beta   90.00
_cell.angle_gamma   90.00
#
_symmetry.space_group_name_H-M   'P 1'
#
loop_
_entity.id
_entity.type
_entity.pdbx_description
1 polymer ?
#
loop_
_entity_poly.entity_id
_entity_poly.type
_entity_poly.pdbx_seq_one_letter_code
_entity_poly.pdbx_strand_id
1 'polypeptide(L)'
;MDALMSCTNDRTIFALTRRESALFSYLRTTEMQLMNIEPIAYYHSLLPTKFGVPRQSGIVPELRGQIVFKPEYGKAEALRGIEGFDYLWLVWGFSLNNRKEGDWTPLVRPPLLGGNTYMGVFATRSPYRPNPLGLSSVRLLRVEERADGMVLIVAGADLVDGTPIYDIKPYLAYSDSHPDARCGFVDSRHWEKLEVIIPERFKPLFNDNEFRILYKVLELDPRPQYHNDPERVYGMPFGKFDIRFKVSEESCLDVVDIVERKKETPS
;
A
#
# COMPACT_ATOMS: atom_id res chain seq x y z
N MET A 1 -10.20 69.15 -13.52
CA MET A 1 -10.78 68.24 -14.49
C MET A 1 -10.32 66.87 -14.11
N ASP A 2 -10.97 66.44 -13.26
CA ASP A 2 -12.02 65.47 -12.91
C ASP A 2 -11.46 64.07 -12.63
N ALA A 3 -11.33 63.87 -11.35
CA ALA A 3 -11.11 62.61 -10.73
C ALA A 3 -12.41 61.79 -10.78
N LEU A 4 -12.37 60.59 -11.35
CA LEU A 4 -13.39 59.58 -11.13
C LEU A 4 -12.83 58.51 -10.19
N MET A 5 -13.19 58.63 -8.94
CA MET A 5 -13.12 57.58 -7.94
C MET A 5 -14.09 56.44 -8.35
N SER A 6 -13.57 55.29 -8.62
CA SER A 6 -14.34 54.04 -8.72
C SER A 6 -14.43 53.41 -7.32
N CYS A 7 -15.59 53.49 -6.73
CA CYS A 7 -15.99 52.82 -5.51
C CYS A 7 -16.31 51.34 -5.86
N THR A 8 -15.40 50.41 -5.63
CA THR A 8 -15.65 48.97 -5.79
C THR A 8 -15.78 48.33 -4.41
N ASN A 9 -16.99 48.02 -4.09
CA ASN A 9 -17.52 46.82 -3.44
C ASN A 9 -16.78 46.21 -2.21
N ASP A 10 -16.77 46.96 -1.14
CA ASP A 10 -16.32 46.46 0.17
C ASP A 10 -17.34 45.51 0.88
N ARG A 11 -18.56 45.40 0.35
CA ARG A 11 -19.62 44.57 0.97
C ARG A 11 -19.50 43.06 0.68
N THR A 12 -18.83 42.67 -0.38
CA THR A 12 -18.70 41.27 -0.75
C THR A 12 -17.61 40.55 0.06
N ILE A 13 -16.55 41.24 0.41
CA ILE A 13 -15.45 40.72 1.23
C ILE A 13 -15.90 40.54 2.69
N PHE A 14 -16.72 41.45 3.24
CA PHE A 14 -17.26 41.32 4.60
C PHE A 14 -18.30 40.20 4.75
N ALA A 15 -19.01 39.83 3.69
CA ALA A 15 -19.97 38.73 3.72
C ALA A 15 -19.29 37.32 3.65
N LEU A 16 -18.14 37.20 2.97
CA LEU A 16 -17.35 36.00 2.95
C LEU A 16 -16.69 35.70 4.29
N THR A 17 -16.13 36.70 4.95
CA THR A 17 -15.49 36.59 6.27
C THR A 17 -16.48 36.22 7.39
N ARG A 18 -17.73 36.69 7.35
CA ARG A 18 -18.76 36.29 8.31
C ARG A 18 -19.25 34.86 8.13
N ARG A 19 -19.32 34.33 6.90
CA ARG A 19 -19.66 32.93 6.65
C ARG A 19 -18.52 31.99 7.04
N GLU A 20 -17.30 32.38 6.78
CA GLU A 20 -16.12 31.62 7.22
C GLU A 20 -15.98 31.59 8.74
N SER A 21 -16.21 32.72 9.44
CA SER A 21 -16.17 32.76 10.91
C SER A 21 -17.31 31.94 11.54
N ALA A 22 -18.50 31.92 10.95
CA ALA A 22 -19.62 31.08 11.42
C ALA A 22 -19.35 29.60 11.20
N LEU A 23 -18.77 29.22 10.06
CA LEU A 23 -18.38 27.84 9.77
C LEU A 23 -17.23 27.39 10.70
N PHE A 24 -16.23 28.24 10.93
CA PHE A 24 -15.17 28.00 11.90
C PHE A 24 -15.66 27.94 13.34
N SER A 25 -16.66 28.74 13.71
CA SER A 25 -17.32 28.67 15.02
C SER A 25 -18.13 27.40 15.19
N TYR A 26 -18.86 26.99 14.17
CA TYR A 26 -19.62 25.73 14.17
C TYR A 26 -18.68 24.51 14.29
N LEU A 27 -17.54 24.53 13.61
CA LEU A 27 -16.52 23.48 13.71
C LEU A 27 -15.78 23.45 15.06
N ARG A 28 -15.75 24.60 15.79
CA ARG A 28 -15.17 24.67 17.14
C ARG A 28 -16.09 24.25 18.26
N THR A 29 -17.40 24.35 18.07
CA THR A 29 -18.41 23.98 19.09
C THR A 29 -18.86 22.52 19.02
N THR A 30 -18.55 21.82 17.92
CA THR A 30 -18.66 20.37 17.88
C THR A 30 -17.39 19.82 18.54
N GLU A 31 -17.47 19.30 19.77
CA GLU A 31 -16.40 18.48 20.33
C GLU A 31 -16.13 17.38 19.31
N MET A 32 -15.06 17.54 18.53
CA MET A 32 -14.59 16.49 17.63
C MET A 32 -14.15 15.33 18.53
N GLN A 33 -15.00 14.34 18.62
CA GLN A 33 -14.68 13.11 19.32
C GLN A 33 -13.49 12.49 18.61
N LEU A 34 -12.31 12.57 19.22
CA LEU A 34 -11.11 11.89 18.71
C LEU A 34 -11.40 10.40 18.68
N MET A 35 -11.48 9.84 17.49
CA MET A 35 -11.64 8.41 17.32
C MET A 35 -10.25 7.77 17.33
N ASN A 36 -9.93 7.08 18.41
CA ASN A 36 -8.77 6.21 18.45
C ASN A 36 -9.10 4.91 17.70
N ILE A 37 -8.28 4.57 16.71
CA ILE A 37 -8.35 3.30 16.01
C ILE A 37 -7.15 2.44 16.43
N GLU A 38 -7.42 1.18 16.74
CA GLU A 38 -6.40 0.20 17.14
C GLU A 38 -6.36 -0.95 16.12
N PRO A 39 -5.19 -1.56 15.90
CA PRO A 39 -5.11 -2.74 15.06
C PRO A 39 -5.97 -3.89 15.61
N ILE A 40 -6.82 -4.45 14.76
CA ILE A 40 -7.60 -5.67 15.06
C ILE A 40 -6.85 -6.94 14.68
N ALA A 41 -5.89 -6.83 13.74
CA ALA A 41 -5.12 -7.94 13.20
C ALA A 41 -3.78 -7.45 12.64
N TYR A 42 -2.91 -8.39 12.31
CA TYR A 42 -1.67 -8.13 11.58
C TYR A 42 -1.61 -9.01 10.32
N TYR A 43 -1.10 -8.42 9.25
CA TYR A 43 -0.86 -9.12 8.00
C TYR A 43 0.53 -9.76 8.01
N HIS A 44 0.64 -11.01 7.56
CA HIS A 44 1.91 -11.73 7.44
C HIS A 44 2.10 -12.30 6.03
N SER A 45 3.31 -12.14 5.49
CA SER A 45 3.68 -12.63 4.16
C SER A 45 5.18 -12.90 4.01
N LEU A 46 5.57 -13.27 2.79
CA LEU A 46 6.98 -13.47 2.42
C LEU A 46 7.76 -12.17 2.18
N LEU A 47 7.11 -11.00 2.25
CA LEU A 47 7.71 -9.69 1.94
C LEU A 47 7.95 -8.87 3.21
N PRO A 48 9.12 -9.04 3.87
CA PRO A 48 9.39 -8.40 5.17
C PRO A 48 9.80 -6.93 5.06
N THR A 49 10.03 -6.42 3.86
CA THR A 49 10.43 -5.03 3.61
C THR A 49 9.65 -4.43 2.45
N LYS A 50 9.78 -3.11 2.23
CA LYS A 50 9.14 -2.42 1.10
C LYS A 50 9.64 -2.89 -0.27
N PHE A 51 10.84 -3.49 -0.31
CA PHE A 51 11.37 -4.07 -1.56
C PHE A 51 10.57 -5.30 -1.95
N GLY A 52 10.14 -5.34 -3.20
CA GLY A 52 9.35 -6.44 -3.73
C GLY A 52 7.86 -6.39 -3.42
N VAL A 53 7.39 -5.47 -2.55
CA VAL A 53 5.95 -5.30 -2.34
C VAL A 53 5.32 -4.75 -3.61
N PRO A 54 4.26 -5.40 -4.15
CA PRO A 54 3.55 -4.90 -5.32
C PRO A 54 3.03 -3.47 -5.08
N ARG A 55 3.07 -2.63 -6.10
CA ARG A 55 2.67 -1.21 -6.00
C ARG A 55 1.19 -1.01 -5.71
N GLN A 56 0.37 -1.99 -6.03
CA GLN A 56 -1.07 -2.03 -5.76
C GLN A 56 -1.52 -3.47 -5.51
N SER A 57 -2.63 -3.63 -4.79
CA SER A 57 -3.27 -4.94 -4.62
C SER A 57 -3.73 -5.52 -5.97
N GLY A 58 -3.74 -6.84 -6.07
CA GLY A 58 -4.16 -7.57 -7.26
C GLY A 58 -3.13 -7.69 -8.37
N ILE A 59 -2.01 -6.95 -8.34
CA ILE A 59 -0.96 -7.03 -9.39
C ILE A 59 -0.25 -8.39 -9.36
N VAL A 60 -0.05 -8.97 -8.18
CA VAL A 60 0.49 -10.33 -7.99
C VAL A 60 -0.57 -11.18 -7.30
N PRO A 61 -1.55 -11.72 -8.05
CA PRO A 61 -2.68 -12.45 -7.46
C PRO A 61 -2.28 -13.75 -6.76
N GLU A 62 -1.09 -14.28 -7.04
CA GLU A 62 -0.52 -15.47 -6.40
C GLU A 62 0.09 -15.16 -5.02
N LEU A 63 0.39 -13.90 -4.71
CA LEU A 63 1.02 -13.50 -3.45
C LEU A 63 0.07 -13.78 -2.28
N ARG A 64 0.36 -14.87 -1.56
CA ARG A 64 -0.43 -15.29 -0.40
C ARG A 64 0.07 -14.63 0.87
N GLY A 65 -0.87 -14.29 1.74
CA GLY A 65 -0.61 -13.81 3.08
C GLY A 65 -1.66 -14.28 4.06
N GLN A 66 -1.43 -13.98 5.31
CA GLN A 66 -2.30 -14.33 6.43
C GLN A 66 -2.67 -13.07 7.20
N ILE A 67 -3.93 -12.94 7.57
CA ILE A 67 -4.40 -11.92 8.50
C ILE A 67 -4.65 -12.64 9.82
N VAL A 68 -3.77 -12.42 10.78
CA VAL A 68 -3.81 -13.01 12.12
C VAL A 68 -4.46 -12.00 13.05
N PHE A 69 -5.62 -12.33 13.56
CA PHE A 69 -6.36 -11.45 14.48
C PHE A 69 -5.69 -11.42 15.86
N LYS A 70 -5.81 -10.28 16.53
CA LYS A 70 -5.55 -10.20 17.96
C LYS A 70 -6.59 -11.07 18.71
N PRO A 71 -6.21 -11.69 19.84
CA PRO A 71 -7.08 -12.65 20.52
C PRO A 71 -8.48 -12.12 20.86
N GLU A 72 -8.58 -10.84 21.21
CA GLU A 72 -9.85 -10.19 21.54
C GLU A 72 -10.81 -10.05 20.34
N TYR A 73 -10.28 -10.01 19.10
CA TYR A 73 -11.05 -9.81 17.88
C TYR A 73 -11.18 -11.06 16.99
N GLY A 74 -10.31 -12.07 17.21
CA GLY A 74 -10.26 -13.32 16.43
C GLY A 74 -11.34 -14.33 16.80
N LYS A 75 -12.60 -13.89 16.88
CA LYS A 75 -13.74 -14.72 17.26
C LYS A 75 -14.49 -15.23 16.04
N ALA A 76 -14.86 -16.51 16.02
CA ALA A 76 -15.58 -17.13 14.91
C ALA A 76 -16.91 -16.42 14.61
N GLU A 77 -17.58 -15.90 15.64
CA GLU A 77 -18.85 -15.17 15.46
C GLU A 77 -18.67 -13.90 14.65
N ALA A 78 -17.54 -13.19 14.79
CA ALA A 78 -17.25 -11.98 14.05
C ALA A 78 -16.98 -12.25 12.55
N LEU A 79 -16.60 -13.48 12.22
CA LEU A 79 -16.32 -13.91 10.84
C LEU A 79 -17.48 -14.67 10.19
N ARG A 80 -18.61 -14.83 10.90
CA ARG A 80 -19.76 -15.57 10.39
C ARG A 80 -20.26 -14.97 9.07
N GLY A 81 -20.23 -15.77 8.00
CA GLY A 81 -20.68 -15.38 6.66
C GLY A 81 -19.59 -14.74 5.78
N ILE A 82 -18.36 -14.51 6.30
CA ILE A 82 -17.27 -13.89 5.51
C ILE A 82 -16.86 -14.76 4.31
N GLU A 83 -16.98 -16.08 4.41
CA GLU A 83 -16.65 -17.05 3.33
C GLU A 83 -17.59 -16.94 2.12
N GLY A 84 -18.71 -16.22 2.25
CA GLY A 84 -19.58 -15.89 1.13
C GLY A 84 -19.04 -14.79 0.21
N PHE A 85 -17.88 -14.20 0.50
CA PHE A 85 -17.28 -13.13 -0.28
C PHE A 85 -15.92 -13.57 -0.85
N ASP A 86 -15.72 -13.32 -2.15
CA ASP A 86 -14.45 -13.60 -2.83
C ASP A 86 -13.36 -12.58 -2.48
N TYR A 87 -13.75 -11.32 -2.21
CA TYR A 87 -12.82 -10.22 -1.94
C TYR A 87 -13.22 -9.44 -0.69
N LEU A 88 -12.18 -8.93 -0.03
CA LEU A 88 -12.29 -8.11 1.17
C LEU A 88 -11.53 -6.80 0.98
N TRP A 89 -12.08 -5.70 1.47
CA TRP A 89 -11.37 -4.46 1.72
C TRP A 89 -10.62 -4.56 3.04
N LEU A 90 -9.34 -4.19 3.01
CA LEU A 90 -8.51 -4.01 4.19
C LEU A 90 -8.23 -2.52 4.39
N VAL A 91 -8.53 -2.00 5.58
CA VAL A 91 -8.06 -0.69 6.06
C VAL A 91 -6.84 -0.97 6.94
N TRP A 92 -5.69 -0.41 6.56
CA TRP A 92 -4.40 -0.74 7.20
C TRP A 92 -3.50 0.48 7.38
N GLY A 93 -2.46 0.36 8.20
CA GLY A 93 -1.52 1.42 8.48
C GLY A 93 -0.15 1.21 7.85
N PHE A 94 0.46 2.29 7.35
CA PHE A 94 1.84 2.25 6.85
C PHE A 94 2.82 2.13 8.02
N SER A 95 3.32 0.91 8.31
CA SER A 95 4.15 0.59 9.47
C SER A 95 5.65 0.93 9.31
N LEU A 96 6.18 0.91 8.07
CA LEU A 96 7.61 1.11 7.81
C LEU A 96 7.97 2.54 7.39
N ASN A 97 7.13 3.52 7.62
CA ASN A 97 7.43 4.92 7.34
C ASN A 97 7.86 5.63 8.63
N ASN A 98 9.16 5.94 8.76
CA ASN A 98 9.68 6.75 9.85
C ASN A 98 9.16 8.19 9.71
N ARG A 99 8.00 8.47 10.27
CA ARG A 99 7.38 9.80 10.31
C ARG A 99 7.22 10.23 11.75
N LYS A 100 7.48 11.50 11.99
CA LYS A 100 7.06 12.14 13.25
C LYS A 100 5.54 12.37 13.19
N GLU A 101 4.90 12.33 14.33
CA GLU A 101 3.48 12.64 14.44
C GLU A 101 3.19 14.04 13.86
N GLY A 102 2.14 14.14 13.05
CA GLY A 102 1.78 15.39 12.36
C GLY A 102 2.57 15.70 11.09
N ASP A 103 3.55 14.89 10.74
CA ASP A 103 4.40 15.11 9.56
C ASP A 103 3.70 14.63 8.28
N TRP A 104 3.19 15.57 7.47
CA TRP A 104 2.57 15.28 6.17
C TRP A 104 3.01 16.33 5.14
N THR A 105 2.84 16.00 3.86
CA THR A 105 3.18 16.93 2.79
C THR A 105 2.02 17.09 1.81
N PRO A 106 1.62 18.31 1.45
CA PRO A 106 0.53 18.54 0.51
C PRO A 106 0.89 18.08 -0.92
N LEU A 107 2.18 18.06 -1.25
CA LEU A 107 2.70 17.66 -2.55
C LEU A 107 3.65 16.48 -2.43
N VAL A 108 3.50 15.50 -3.29
CA VAL A 108 4.36 14.32 -3.39
C VAL A 108 4.83 14.13 -4.83
N ARG A 109 5.88 13.35 -5.02
CA ARG A 109 6.42 12.98 -6.34
C ARG A 109 6.08 11.52 -6.62
N PRO A 110 5.02 11.24 -7.40
CA PRO A 110 4.70 9.87 -7.75
C PRO A 110 5.83 9.26 -8.58
N PRO A 111 6.30 8.09 -8.18
CA PRO A 111 7.35 7.40 -8.92
C PRO A 111 7.01 7.15 -10.41
N LEU A 112 5.77 6.82 -10.70
CA LEU A 112 5.28 6.61 -12.07
C LEU A 112 5.49 7.83 -12.98
N LEU A 113 5.60 9.04 -12.41
CA LEU A 113 5.87 10.29 -13.15
C LEU A 113 7.37 10.65 -13.19
N GLY A 114 8.27 9.71 -12.90
CA GLY A 114 9.72 9.91 -12.99
C GLY A 114 10.31 10.78 -11.87
N GLY A 115 9.55 11.06 -10.80
CA GLY A 115 10.04 11.78 -9.61
C GLY A 115 10.25 13.28 -9.76
N ASN A 116 10.05 13.88 -10.93
CA ASN A 116 10.20 15.31 -11.18
C ASN A 116 8.87 16.08 -11.16
N THR A 117 7.75 15.37 -11.30
CA THR A 117 6.41 15.97 -11.32
C THR A 117 5.79 15.88 -9.92
N TYR A 118 5.28 17.01 -9.44
CA TYR A 118 4.56 17.07 -8.19
C TYR A 118 3.06 16.84 -8.40
N MET A 119 2.46 16.09 -7.49
CA MET A 119 1.01 15.86 -7.42
C MET A 119 0.51 16.15 -6.01
N GLY A 120 -0.73 16.62 -5.89
CA GLY A 120 -1.39 16.72 -4.60
C GLY A 120 -1.48 15.35 -3.92
N VAL A 121 -1.19 15.28 -2.62
CA VAL A 121 -1.15 14.01 -1.88
C VAL A 121 -2.46 13.24 -1.97
N PHE A 122 -3.60 13.94 -2.03
CA PHE A 122 -4.93 13.32 -2.15
C PHE A 122 -5.27 12.83 -3.57
N ALA A 123 -4.49 13.26 -4.58
CA ALA A 123 -4.55 12.70 -5.93
C ALA A 123 -3.63 11.48 -6.10
N THR A 124 -3.07 10.95 -5.02
CA THR A 124 -2.16 9.80 -5.00
C THR A 124 -2.52 8.83 -3.88
N ARG A 125 -1.87 7.67 -3.87
CA ARG A 125 -1.93 6.69 -2.76
C ARG A 125 -0.67 6.73 -1.89
N SER A 126 0.00 7.88 -1.84
CA SER A 126 1.20 8.08 -1.03
C SER A 126 0.92 7.95 0.47
N PRO A 127 1.84 7.38 1.27
CA PRO A 127 1.74 7.32 2.72
C PRO A 127 1.91 8.70 3.40
N TYR A 128 2.40 9.72 2.69
CA TYR A 128 2.70 11.05 3.23
C TYR A 128 1.45 11.94 3.37
N ARG A 129 0.35 11.36 3.82
CA ARG A 129 -0.95 12.00 4.04
C ARG A 129 -1.20 12.23 5.53
N PRO A 130 -2.14 13.13 5.92
CA PRO A 130 -2.44 13.42 7.33
C PRO A 130 -2.72 12.15 8.15
N ASN A 131 -3.59 11.29 7.64
CA ASN A 131 -3.87 9.97 8.20
C ASN A 131 -3.24 8.92 7.29
N PRO A 132 -2.12 8.28 7.68
CA PRO A 132 -1.39 7.34 6.82
C PRO A 132 -2.07 5.96 6.78
N LEU A 133 -3.32 5.96 6.31
CA LEU A 133 -4.11 4.75 6.11
C LEU A 133 -4.01 4.28 4.65
N GLY A 134 -3.87 2.98 4.49
CA GLY A 134 -3.98 2.28 3.23
C GLY A 134 -5.35 1.62 3.07
N LEU A 135 -5.73 1.38 1.83
CA LEU A 135 -6.94 0.65 1.46
C LEU A 135 -6.60 -0.31 0.33
N SER A 136 -6.79 -1.61 0.55
CA SER A 136 -6.45 -2.64 -0.42
C SER A 136 -7.57 -3.68 -0.53
N SER A 137 -7.91 -4.04 -1.76
CA SER A 137 -8.80 -5.17 -2.02
C SER A 137 -7.96 -6.44 -2.15
N VAL A 138 -8.27 -7.46 -1.36
CA VAL A 138 -7.57 -8.75 -1.38
C VAL A 138 -8.55 -9.89 -1.60
N ARG A 139 -8.09 -10.96 -2.26
CA ARG A 139 -8.91 -12.14 -2.44
C ARG A 139 -8.90 -12.98 -1.16
N LEU A 140 -10.06 -13.35 -0.64
CA LEU A 140 -10.21 -14.33 0.43
C LEU A 140 -10.05 -15.73 -0.17
N LEU A 141 -9.13 -16.51 0.38
CA LEU A 141 -8.93 -17.91 -0.05
C LEU A 141 -9.65 -18.88 0.87
N ARG A 142 -9.57 -18.68 2.18
CA ARG A 142 -10.22 -19.47 3.22
C ARG A 142 -10.09 -18.85 4.60
N VAL A 143 -10.90 -19.32 5.52
CA VAL A 143 -10.81 -19.04 6.95
C VAL A 143 -10.20 -20.26 7.65
N GLU A 144 -9.28 -20.04 8.58
CA GLU A 144 -8.67 -21.09 9.40
C GLU A 144 -8.89 -20.79 10.89
N GLU A 145 -9.29 -21.80 11.64
CA GLU A 145 -9.28 -21.75 13.09
C GLU A 145 -7.96 -22.35 13.59
N ARG A 146 -7.25 -21.65 14.44
CA ARG A 146 -5.98 -22.06 15.05
C ARG A 146 -6.07 -21.96 16.57
N ALA A 147 -5.08 -22.52 17.27
CA ALA A 147 -5.05 -22.51 18.73
C ALA A 147 -5.06 -21.10 19.34
N ASP A 148 -4.54 -20.11 18.63
CA ASP A 148 -4.41 -18.70 19.01
C ASP A 148 -5.51 -17.79 18.42
N GLY A 149 -6.49 -18.35 17.72
CA GLY A 149 -7.63 -17.63 17.16
C GLY A 149 -7.85 -17.85 15.67
N MET A 150 -8.73 -17.04 15.11
CA MET A 150 -9.08 -17.11 13.69
C MET A 150 -8.02 -16.44 12.82
N VAL A 151 -7.80 -16.99 11.62
CA VAL A 151 -6.88 -16.48 10.62
C VAL A 151 -7.57 -16.45 9.24
N LEU A 152 -7.44 -15.36 8.52
CA LEU A 152 -7.85 -15.30 7.11
C LEU A 152 -6.63 -15.55 6.22
N ILE A 153 -6.75 -16.50 5.31
CA ILE A 153 -5.77 -16.71 4.25
C ILE A 153 -6.23 -15.92 3.03
N VAL A 154 -5.40 -14.98 2.62
CA VAL A 154 -5.70 -14.05 1.52
C VAL A 154 -4.65 -14.09 0.42
N ALA A 155 -4.97 -13.51 -0.72
CA ALA A 155 -4.03 -13.38 -1.84
C ALA A 155 -4.15 -12.00 -2.51
N GLY A 156 -3.07 -11.58 -3.17
CA GLY A 156 -3.02 -10.35 -3.95
C GLY A 156 -2.83 -9.07 -3.13
N ALA A 157 -2.38 -9.16 -1.87
CA ALA A 157 -2.11 -7.98 -1.05
C ALA A 157 -0.83 -7.25 -1.48
N ASP A 158 -0.84 -5.93 -1.28
CA ASP A 158 0.29 -5.01 -1.47
C ASP A 158 0.84 -4.49 -0.13
N LEU A 159 0.90 -5.39 0.86
CA LEU A 159 1.26 -5.10 2.23
C LEU A 159 2.59 -5.77 2.62
N VAL A 160 3.35 -5.09 3.45
CA VAL A 160 4.56 -5.63 4.08
C VAL A 160 4.18 -6.58 5.21
N ASP A 161 5.02 -7.57 5.51
CA ASP A 161 4.88 -8.42 6.70
C ASP A 161 4.83 -7.57 7.98
N GLY A 162 3.94 -7.93 8.91
CA GLY A 162 3.70 -7.19 10.15
C GLY A 162 2.83 -5.93 10.00
N THR A 163 2.22 -5.67 8.83
CA THR A 163 1.34 -4.52 8.63
C THR A 163 0.09 -4.60 9.52
N PRO A 164 -0.21 -3.55 10.32
CA PRO A 164 -1.41 -3.50 11.16
C PRO A 164 -2.67 -3.31 10.30
N ILE A 165 -3.69 -4.12 10.58
CA ILE A 165 -5.02 -4.05 9.97
C ILE A 165 -5.97 -3.43 10.99
N TYR A 166 -6.68 -2.37 10.61
CA TYR A 166 -7.61 -1.64 11.47
C TYR A 166 -9.06 -2.01 11.23
N ASP A 167 -9.41 -2.41 10.00
CA ASP A 167 -10.78 -2.82 9.66
C ASP A 167 -10.79 -3.75 8.45
N ILE A 168 -11.81 -4.60 8.37
CA ILE A 168 -12.05 -5.53 7.26
C ILE A 168 -13.52 -5.39 6.87
N LYS A 169 -13.77 -5.18 5.56
CA LYS A 169 -15.12 -5.10 5.01
C LYS A 169 -15.26 -6.02 3.80
N PRO A 170 -16.43 -6.60 3.53
CA PRO A 170 -16.65 -7.31 2.29
C PRO A 170 -16.58 -6.36 1.09
N TYR A 171 -16.00 -6.84 -0.01
CA TYR A 171 -16.06 -6.16 -1.31
C TYR A 171 -17.38 -6.50 -2.00
N LEU A 172 -18.10 -5.48 -2.47
CA LEU A 172 -19.38 -5.61 -3.13
C LEU A 172 -19.28 -5.15 -4.58
N ALA A 173 -19.19 -6.07 -5.52
CA ALA A 173 -18.92 -5.77 -6.92
C ALA A 173 -19.91 -4.75 -7.52
N TYR A 174 -21.19 -4.83 -7.16
CA TYR A 174 -22.22 -3.92 -7.66
C TYR A 174 -22.04 -2.46 -7.17
N SER A 175 -21.35 -2.25 -6.05
CA SER A 175 -21.14 -0.94 -5.42
C SER A 175 -19.70 -0.43 -5.60
N ASP A 176 -18.72 -1.33 -5.53
CA ASP A 176 -17.31 -0.96 -5.42
C ASP A 176 -16.60 -0.95 -6.77
N SER A 177 -17.19 -1.58 -7.82
CA SER A 177 -16.56 -1.68 -9.14
C SER A 177 -17.02 -0.55 -10.06
N HIS A 178 -16.04 0.21 -10.56
CA HIS A 178 -16.23 1.27 -11.57
C HIS A 178 -15.25 1.07 -12.73
N PRO A 179 -15.46 0.07 -13.61
CA PRO A 179 -14.48 -0.31 -14.65
C PRO A 179 -14.19 0.80 -15.66
N ASP A 180 -15.15 1.71 -15.88
CA ASP A 180 -15.03 2.83 -16.83
C ASP A 180 -14.50 4.12 -16.17
N ALA A 181 -14.09 4.07 -14.90
CA ALA A 181 -13.58 5.23 -14.19
C ALA A 181 -12.22 5.68 -14.73
N ARG A 182 -12.04 6.98 -14.96
CA ARG A 182 -10.73 7.55 -15.30
C ARG A 182 -9.79 7.46 -14.09
N CYS A 183 -8.55 7.00 -14.33
CA CYS A 183 -7.54 6.82 -13.27
C CYS A 183 -6.49 7.95 -13.24
N GLY A 184 -6.78 9.10 -13.83
CA GLY A 184 -5.92 10.28 -13.82
C GLY A 184 -4.58 10.03 -14.50
N PHE A 185 -3.46 10.39 -13.86
CA PHE A 185 -2.13 10.24 -14.46
C PHE A 185 -1.71 8.77 -14.67
N VAL A 186 -2.40 7.81 -14.05
CA VAL A 186 -2.10 6.38 -14.21
C VAL A 186 -2.51 5.88 -15.60
N ASP A 187 -3.55 6.47 -16.22
CA ASP A 187 -4.02 6.08 -17.55
C ASP A 187 -3.00 6.34 -18.67
N SER A 188 -2.12 7.33 -18.46
CA SER A 188 -1.11 7.73 -19.45
C SER A 188 0.26 7.07 -19.26
N ARG A 189 0.42 6.24 -18.24
CA ARG A 189 1.70 5.63 -17.86
C ARG A 189 1.51 4.18 -17.47
N HIS A 190 2.36 3.33 -17.99
CA HIS A 190 2.40 1.91 -17.63
C HIS A 190 3.76 1.56 -17.04
N TRP A 191 3.76 0.62 -16.11
CA TRP A 191 4.98 0.01 -15.62
C TRP A 191 5.39 -1.08 -16.60
N GLU A 192 6.59 -0.96 -17.15
CA GLU A 192 7.20 -2.04 -17.91
C GLU A 192 7.60 -3.17 -16.96
N LYS A 193 7.41 -4.39 -17.43
CA LYS A 193 7.84 -5.58 -16.74
C LYS A 193 9.23 -5.95 -17.22
N LEU A 194 10.06 -6.44 -16.30
CA LEU A 194 11.37 -6.97 -16.62
C LEU A 194 11.26 -8.42 -17.12
N GLU A 195 12.14 -8.80 -18.02
CA GLU A 195 12.45 -10.21 -18.25
C GLU A 195 13.25 -10.72 -17.03
N VAL A 196 12.88 -11.88 -16.48
CA VAL A 196 13.51 -12.40 -15.25
C VAL A 196 14.18 -13.73 -15.53
N ILE A 197 15.46 -13.81 -15.23
CA ILE A 197 16.26 -15.03 -15.31
C ILE A 197 16.60 -15.49 -13.89
N ILE A 198 16.08 -16.66 -13.50
CA ILE A 198 16.42 -17.33 -12.24
C ILE A 198 17.10 -18.63 -12.58
N PRO A 199 18.41 -18.81 -12.30
CA PRO A 199 19.11 -20.06 -12.55
C PRO A 199 18.43 -21.26 -11.90
N GLU A 200 18.32 -22.38 -12.63
CA GLU A 200 17.64 -23.61 -12.19
C GLU A 200 18.14 -24.15 -10.84
N ARG A 201 19.42 -23.92 -10.50
CA ARG A 201 20.03 -24.33 -9.22
C ARG A 201 19.31 -23.72 -7.99
N PHE A 202 18.59 -22.62 -8.15
CA PHE A 202 17.88 -21.94 -7.05
C PHE A 202 16.44 -22.43 -6.89
N LYS A 203 15.87 -23.08 -7.89
CA LYS A 203 14.48 -23.56 -7.84
C LYS A 203 14.21 -24.49 -6.65
N PRO A 204 15.10 -25.42 -6.26
CA PRO A 204 14.84 -26.30 -5.12
C PRO A 204 14.74 -25.60 -3.74
N LEU A 205 15.13 -24.32 -3.65
CA LEU A 205 15.03 -23.53 -2.41
C LEU A 205 13.57 -23.14 -2.08
N PHE A 206 12.67 -23.24 -3.05
CA PHE A 206 11.29 -22.79 -2.97
C PHE A 206 10.32 -23.90 -3.35
N ASN A 207 9.12 -23.85 -2.79
CA ASN A 207 8.01 -24.61 -3.37
C ASN A 207 7.49 -23.91 -4.65
N ASP A 208 6.67 -24.62 -5.45
CA ASP A 208 6.21 -24.09 -6.74
C ASP A 208 5.45 -22.75 -6.62
N ASN A 209 4.69 -22.56 -5.55
CA ASN A 209 3.95 -21.32 -5.34
C ASN A 209 4.89 -20.17 -4.96
N GLU A 210 5.83 -20.41 -4.05
CA GLU A 210 6.83 -19.41 -3.64
C GLU A 210 7.71 -19.00 -4.83
N PHE A 211 8.15 -19.96 -5.65
CA PHE A 211 8.93 -19.68 -6.84
C PHE A 211 8.16 -18.83 -7.85
N ARG A 212 6.87 -19.12 -8.06
CA ARG A 212 5.99 -18.32 -8.93
C ARG A 212 5.81 -16.90 -8.39
N ILE A 213 5.60 -16.74 -7.08
CA ILE A 213 5.49 -15.43 -6.43
C ILE A 213 6.80 -14.65 -6.60
N LEU A 214 7.95 -15.29 -6.31
CA LEU A 214 9.27 -14.66 -6.48
C LEU A 214 9.46 -14.14 -7.89
N TYR A 215 9.19 -14.97 -8.91
CA TYR A 215 9.27 -14.57 -10.31
C TYR A 215 8.40 -13.34 -10.61
N LYS A 216 7.14 -13.37 -10.20
CA LYS A 216 6.18 -12.26 -10.41
C LYS A 216 6.56 -10.98 -9.70
N VAL A 217 7.14 -11.07 -8.51
CA VAL A 217 7.64 -9.91 -7.77
C VAL A 217 8.86 -9.29 -8.46
N LEU A 218 9.80 -10.12 -8.94
CA LEU A 218 10.99 -9.64 -9.65
C LEU A 218 10.62 -9.01 -11.00
N GLU A 219 9.63 -9.55 -11.72
CA GLU A 219 9.09 -9.01 -12.98
C GLU A 219 8.61 -7.56 -12.84
N LEU A 220 8.21 -7.12 -11.63
CA LEU A 220 7.71 -5.78 -11.34
C LEU A 220 8.79 -4.74 -11.06
N ASP A 221 10.04 -5.06 -11.27
CA ASP A 221 11.20 -4.21 -10.96
C ASP A 221 11.23 -3.71 -9.51
N PRO A 222 11.75 -4.51 -8.59
CA PRO A 222 11.79 -4.14 -7.16
C PRO A 222 12.86 -3.10 -6.83
N ARG A 223 13.67 -2.63 -7.81
CA ARG A 223 14.71 -1.62 -7.55
C ARG A 223 14.12 -0.30 -7.04
N PRO A 224 14.89 0.46 -6.24
CA PRO A 224 14.59 1.86 -6.00
C PRO A 224 14.62 2.62 -7.34
N GLN A 225 13.58 3.36 -7.66
CA GLN A 225 13.29 3.92 -8.99
C GLN A 225 14.31 4.90 -9.59
N TYR A 226 15.29 5.32 -8.81
CA TYR A 226 16.32 6.28 -9.24
C TYR A 226 17.70 5.61 -9.43
N HIS A 227 17.75 4.30 -9.40
CA HIS A 227 18.98 3.54 -9.54
C HIS A 227 19.01 2.81 -10.88
N ASN A 228 19.78 3.31 -11.84
CA ASN A 228 20.00 2.71 -13.17
C ASN A 228 21.46 2.29 -13.35
N ASP A 229 22.05 1.62 -12.36
CA ASP A 229 23.41 1.10 -12.46
C ASP A 229 23.36 -0.40 -12.78
N PRO A 230 23.71 -0.81 -14.02
CA PRO A 230 23.64 -2.22 -14.44
C PRO A 230 24.67 -3.12 -13.74
N GLU A 231 25.76 -2.54 -13.20
CA GLU A 231 26.76 -3.30 -12.47
C GLU A 231 26.40 -3.53 -10.99
N ARG A 232 25.41 -2.79 -10.50
CA ARG A 232 25.00 -2.88 -9.10
C ARG A 232 24.24 -4.16 -8.80
N VAL A 233 24.67 -4.86 -7.75
CA VAL A 233 23.92 -5.97 -7.16
C VAL A 233 22.92 -5.41 -6.14
N TYR A 234 21.62 -5.68 -6.36
CA TYR A 234 20.55 -5.35 -5.44
C TYR A 234 20.23 -6.57 -4.57
N GLY A 235 19.77 -6.33 -3.34
CA GLY A 235 19.28 -7.36 -2.43
C GLY A 235 17.81 -7.13 -2.13
N MET A 236 16.98 -8.18 -2.23
CA MET A 236 15.57 -8.17 -1.89
C MET A 236 15.26 -9.31 -0.92
N PRO A 237 14.86 -8.98 0.30
CA PRO A 237 14.39 -9.99 1.24
C PRO A 237 13.09 -10.65 0.76
N PHE A 238 13.09 -11.99 0.74
CA PHE A 238 11.93 -12.81 0.37
C PHE A 238 11.85 -14.02 1.30
N GLY A 239 10.90 -14.05 2.20
CA GLY A 239 10.82 -15.04 3.26
C GLY A 239 12.11 -15.08 4.08
N LYS A 240 12.71 -16.26 4.16
CA LYS A 240 13.98 -16.47 4.84
C LYS A 240 15.23 -16.16 4.00
N PHE A 241 15.07 -15.76 2.74
CA PHE A 241 16.17 -15.54 1.81
C PHE A 241 16.39 -14.05 1.52
N ASP A 242 17.61 -13.70 1.12
CA ASP A 242 17.98 -12.46 0.44
C ASP A 242 18.27 -12.79 -1.02
N ILE A 243 17.45 -12.27 -1.92
CA ILE A 243 17.54 -12.48 -3.36
C ILE A 243 18.46 -11.41 -3.93
N ARG A 244 19.62 -11.81 -4.45
CA ARG A 244 20.59 -10.90 -5.05
C ARG A 244 20.48 -10.91 -6.55
N PHE A 245 20.32 -9.76 -7.17
CA PHE A 245 20.10 -9.63 -8.60
C PHE A 245 20.75 -8.38 -9.17
N LYS A 246 20.98 -8.41 -10.49
CA LYS A 246 21.35 -7.25 -11.31
C LYS A 246 20.24 -7.00 -12.33
N VAL A 247 20.19 -5.79 -12.88
CA VAL A 247 19.28 -5.46 -13.98
C VAL A 247 20.08 -4.80 -15.08
N SER A 248 20.07 -5.40 -16.27
CA SER A 248 20.76 -4.89 -17.46
C SER A 248 20.06 -3.65 -18.05
N GLU A 249 20.72 -2.95 -18.96
CA GLU A 249 20.15 -1.85 -19.73
C GLU A 249 18.98 -2.31 -20.65
N GLU A 250 18.96 -3.59 -21.01
CA GLU A 250 17.92 -4.21 -21.85
C GLU A 250 16.69 -4.67 -21.07
N SER A 251 16.50 -4.17 -19.82
CA SER A 251 15.39 -4.53 -18.94
C SER A 251 15.31 -6.03 -18.59
N CYS A 252 16.46 -6.69 -18.51
CA CYS A 252 16.57 -8.07 -18.04
C CYS A 252 17.10 -8.11 -16.61
N LEU A 253 16.41 -8.82 -15.72
CA LEU A 253 16.79 -9.06 -14.31
C LEU A 253 17.39 -10.44 -14.17
N ASP A 254 18.69 -10.49 -13.79
CA ASP A 254 19.42 -11.72 -13.53
C ASP A 254 19.59 -11.95 -12.04
N VAL A 255 19.07 -13.06 -11.51
CA VAL A 255 19.33 -13.49 -10.13
C VAL A 255 20.73 -14.11 -10.07
N VAL A 256 21.65 -13.40 -9.40
CA VAL A 256 23.06 -13.82 -9.30
C VAL A 256 23.34 -14.74 -8.12
N ASP A 257 22.62 -14.53 -7.00
CA ASP A 257 22.76 -15.31 -5.77
C ASP A 257 21.50 -15.31 -4.91
N ILE A 258 21.32 -16.34 -4.08
CA ILE A 258 20.26 -16.43 -3.08
C ILE A 258 20.87 -16.92 -1.77
N VAL A 259 20.82 -16.08 -0.75
CA VAL A 259 21.46 -16.33 0.55
C VAL A 259 20.41 -16.44 1.64
N GLU A 260 20.54 -17.42 2.53
CA GLU A 260 19.68 -17.51 3.70
C GLU A 260 19.99 -16.37 4.70
N ARG A 261 18.98 -15.61 5.09
CA ARG A 261 19.12 -14.50 6.03
C ARG A 261 19.37 -15.03 7.43
N LYS A 262 20.36 -14.50 8.10
CA LYS A 262 20.51 -14.75 9.54
C LYS A 262 19.29 -14.15 10.25
N LYS A 263 18.63 -14.92 11.12
CA LYS A 263 17.61 -14.37 12.00
C LYS A 263 18.24 -13.27 12.84
N GLU A 264 17.84 -12.03 12.63
CA GLU A 264 18.15 -10.99 13.60
C GLU A 264 17.38 -11.35 14.88
N THR A 265 18.12 -11.64 15.94
CA THR A 265 17.55 -11.81 17.27
C THR A 265 16.98 -10.45 17.67
N PRO A 266 15.70 -10.31 18.02
CA PRO A 266 15.18 -9.03 18.48
C PRO A 266 15.96 -8.63 19.74
N SER A 267 16.57 -7.46 19.69
CA SER A 267 17.23 -6.81 20.83
C SER A 267 16.22 -6.23 21.79
#